data_9389ca7ee0d8079b34a41e74d2db8827
#
_entry.id   9389ca7ee0d8079b34a41e74d2db8827
#
_cell.length_a   1.000
_cell.length_b   1.000
_cell.length_c   1.000
_cell.angle_alpha   90.00
_cell.angle_beta   90.00
_cell.angle_gamma   90.00
#
_symmetry.space_group_name_H-M   'P 1'
#
loop_
_entity.id
_entity.type
_entity.pdbx_description
1 polymer ?
#
loop_
_entity_poly.entity_id
_entity_poly.type
_entity_poly.pdbx_seq_one_letter_code
_entity_poly.pdbx_strand_id
1 'polypeptide(L)'
;MKITAAIITFNEAENIQAACESVAWADEILVVDSESTDETREIATRCGARVIVNAWPGFSAQKQFATDAAAHDWIFSLDADERVSPELQAAIAGLRSANDESLADGYRVARRAFYMGRWIRGGGWYPDRQLRLFKRTRGHWRERLIHESVAMDEDARVETLNGDLLHYTIRDSAQHQHMIETRYAPLGAQQMLRDGRRTSRLQINVAGPAAFVRSFVLKGGWRDGRAGLTIARFAARHAALKHSILYQLQNRESEEASETPSPFGRG
;
A
#
# COMPACT_ATOMS: atom_id res chain seq x y z
N MET A 1 -12.44 20.76 11.58
CA MET A 1 -12.04 19.42 11.12
C MET A 1 -11.33 18.66 12.23
N LYS A 2 -11.86 17.49 12.69
CA LYS A 2 -11.21 16.58 13.65
C LYS A 2 -10.75 15.32 12.91
N ILE A 3 -9.53 14.86 13.20
CA ILE A 3 -8.86 13.79 12.44
C ILE A 3 -8.51 12.63 13.35
N THR A 4 -8.87 11.41 12.93
CA THR A 4 -8.30 10.16 13.46
C THR A 4 -7.14 9.73 12.57
N ALA A 5 -5.94 9.61 13.13
CA ALA A 5 -4.83 8.91 12.51
C ALA A 5 -4.99 7.41 12.74
N ALA A 6 -5.33 6.68 11.68
CA ALA A 6 -5.60 5.24 11.72
C ALA A 6 -4.39 4.46 11.21
N ILE A 7 -3.75 3.69 12.09
CA ILE A 7 -2.53 2.92 11.83
C ILE A 7 -2.88 1.43 11.89
N ILE A 8 -2.54 0.67 10.85
CA ILE A 8 -2.57 -0.80 10.90
C ILE A 8 -1.17 -1.34 11.20
N THR A 9 -1.06 -2.40 11.99
CA THR A 9 0.24 -2.93 12.42
C THR A 9 0.23 -4.44 12.63
N PHE A 10 1.42 -5.06 12.48
CA PHE A 10 1.72 -6.42 12.86
C PHE A 10 3.23 -6.59 13.08
N ASN A 11 3.68 -6.84 14.33
CA ASN A 11 5.09 -7.01 14.70
C ASN A 11 5.99 -5.85 14.22
N GLU A 12 5.64 -4.62 14.62
CA GLU A 12 6.32 -3.38 14.24
C GLU A 12 6.87 -2.61 15.45
N ALA A 13 7.32 -3.32 16.50
CA ALA A 13 7.86 -2.70 17.72
C ALA A 13 8.98 -1.68 17.44
N GLU A 14 9.78 -1.88 16.39
CA GLU A 14 10.85 -0.96 15.98
C GLU A 14 10.33 0.33 15.32
N ASN A 15 9.13 0.32 14.74
CA ASN A 15 8.61 1.42 13.93
C ASN A 15 7.44 2.16 14.58
N ILE A 16 6.59 1.47 15.34
CA ILE A 16 5.30 1.98 15.79
C ILE A 16 5.41 3.25 16.64
N GLN A 17 6.45 3.39 17.48
CA GLN A 17 6.66 4.59 18.26
C GLN A 17 6.80 5.82 17.36
N ALA A 18 7.70 5.77 16.40
CA ALA A 18 7.96 6.90 15.50
C ALA A 18 6.77 7.19 14.56
N ALA A 19 5.98 6.17 14.19
CA ALA A 19 4.73 6.36 13.47
C ALA A 19 3.73 7.16 14.32
N CYS A 20 3.46 6.73 15.58
CA CYS A 20 2.56 7.42 16.50
C CYS A 20 3.03 8.86 16.80
N GLU A 21 4.32 9.05 17.06
CA GLU A 21 4.89 10.39 17.32
C GLU A 21 4.70 11.33 16.12
N SER A 22 4.83 10.82 14.89
CA SER A 22 4.66 11.62 13.67
C SER A 22 3.22 12.10 13.43
N VAL A 23 2.24 11.50 14.11
CA VAL A 23 0.82 11.85 14.04
C VAL A 23 0.26 12.35 15.37
N ALA A 24 1.11 12.72 16.35
CA ALA A 24 0.70 13.23 17.66
C ALA A 24 -0.16 14.52 17.59
N TRP A 25 -0.22 15.16 16.44
CA TRP A 25 -1.08 16.31 16.13
C TRP A 25 -2.55 15.92 15.87
N ALA A 26 -2.85 14.62 15.62
CA ALA A 26 -4.21 14.14 15.37
C ALA A 26 -5.07 14.21 16.64
N ASP A 27 -6.39 14.31 16.48
CA ASP A 27 -7.33 14.34 17.61
C ASP A 27 -7.52 12.96 18.21
N GLU A 28 -7.24 11.91 17.46
CA GLU A 28 -7.17 10.51 17.88
C GLU A 28 -6.05 9.80 17.14
N ILE A 29 -5.29 8.97 17.85
CA ILE A 29 -4.42 7.94 17.28
C ILE A 29 -5.09 6.59 17.51
N LEU A 30 -5.51 5.93 16.44
CA LEU A 30 -6.08 4.59 16.46
C LEU A 30 -5.07 3.61 15.88
N VAL A 31 -4.66 2.61 16.65
CA VAL A 31 -3.82 1.51 16.18
C VAL A 31 -4.65 0.23 16.12
N VAL A 32 -4.75 -0.37 14.93
CA VAL A 32 -5.39 -1.67 14.72
C VAL A 32 -4.30 -2.71 14.53
N ASP A 33 -4.14 -3.54 15.55
CA ASP A 33 -3.09 -4.54 15.64
C ASP A 33 -3.59 -5.92 15.18
N SER A 34 -2.81 -6.58 14.33
CA SER A 34 -3.12 -7.88 13.75
C SER A 34 -2.53 -9.04 14.57
N GLU A 35 -2.76 -9.04 15.90
CA GLU A 35 -2.29 -10.06 16.84
C GLU A 35 -0.74 -10.12 16.94
N SER A 36 -0.09 -8.94 17.07
CA SER A 36 1.36 -8.85 17.29
C SER A 36 1.81 -9.66 18.50
N THR A 37 2.97 -10.29 18.37
CA THR A 37 3.61 -11.12 19.39
C THR A 37 4.82 -10.44 20.04
N ASP A 38 5.18 -9.25 19.56
CA ASP A 38 6.24 -8.39 20.09
C ASP A 38 5.64 -7.23 20.93
N GLU A 39 6.44 -6.27 21.33
CA GLU A 39 6.03 -5.12 22.16
C GLU A 39 5.24 -4.03 21.42
N THR A 40 4.77 -4.29 20.17
CA THR A 40 4.08 -3.28 19.34
C THR A 40 2.92 -2.61 20.06
N ARG A 41 2.04 -3.40 20.70
CA ARG A 41 0.83 -2.90 21.36
C ARG A 41 1.13 -2.04 22.60
N GLU A 42 2.09 -2.50 23.40
CA GLU A 42 2.54 -1.81 24.61
C GLU A 42 3.18 -0.46 24.26
N ILE A 43 4.00 -0.43 23.18
CA ILE A 43 4.61 0.81 22.70
C ILE A 43 3.53 1.78 22.17
N ALA A 44 2.61 1.31 21.35
CA ALA A 44 1.51 2.14 20.82
C ALA A 44 0.66 2.74 21.97
N THR A 45 0.35 1.93 22.99
CA THR A 45 -0.41 2.39 24.15
C THR A 45 0.35 3.46 24.93
N ARG A 46 1.67 3.30 25.14
CA ARG A 46 2.52 4.34 25.78
C ARG A 46 2.56 5.65 25.01
N CYS A 47 2.41 5.60 23.68
CA CYS A 47 2.29 6.80 22.84
C CYS A 47 0.90 7.46 22.89
N GLY A 48 -0.04 6.95 23.71
CA GLY A 48 -1.38 7.48 23.84
C GLY A 48 -2.37 7.01 22.76
N ALA A 49 -2.02 5.99 21.99
CA ALA A 49 -2.92 5.44 20.99
C ALA A 49 -4.01 4.56 21.64
N ARG A 50 -5.22 4.62 21.10
CA ARG A 50 -6.26 3.60 21.32
C ARG A 50 -5.94 2.39 20.48
N VAL A 51 -5.61 1.28 21.13
CA VAL A 51 -5.24 0.03 20.45
C VAL A 51 -6.45 -0.92 20.38
N ILE A 52 -6.73 -1.44 19.20
CA ILE A 52 -7.73 -2.48 18.96
C ILE A 52 -7.02 -3.68 18.33
N VAL A 53 -7.23 -4.87 18.88
CA VAL A 53 -6.76 -6.11 18.28
C VAL A 53 -7.82 -6.64 17.33
N ASN A 54 -7.44 -6.91 16.08
CA ASN A 54 -8.30 -7.50 15.06
C ASN A 54 -7.50 -8.50 14.24
N ALA A 55 -7.92 -9.76 14.24
CA ALA A 55 -7.27 -10.82 13.45
C ALA A 55 -7.16 -10.41 11.97
N TRP A 56 -6.08 -10.81 11.32
CA TRP A 56 -5.75 -10.34 9.97
C TRP A 56 -6.74 -10.79 8.89
N PRO A 57 -7.60 -9.91 8.35
CA PRO A 57 -8.55 -10.24 7.28
C PRO A 57 -8.00 -9.89 5.86
N GLY A 58 -6.78 -9.36 5.76
CA GLY A 58 -6.22 -8.75 4.56
C GLY A 58 -6.13 -7.22 4.65
N PHE A 59 -5.27 -6.62 3.80
CA PHE A 59 -4.95 -5.19 3.89
C PHE A 59 -6.15 -4.27 3.79
N SER A 60 -6.97 -4.45 2.75
CA SER A 60 -8.14 -3.59 2.51
C SER A 60 -9.15 -3.69 3.64
N ALA A 61 -9.44 -4.91 4.10
CA ALA A 61 -10.39 -5.15 5.18
C ALA A 61 -9.88 -4.61 6.53
N GLN A 62 -8.57 -4.74 6.81
CA GLN A 62 -7.98 -4.19 8.03
C GLN A 62 -8.03 -2.66 8.05
N LYS A 63 -7.72 -2.01 6.93
CA LYS A 63 -7.82 -0.55 6.79
C LYS A 63 -9.27 -0.06 6.83
N GLN A 64 -10.21 -0.82 6.27
CA GLN A 64 -11.64 -0.50 6.39
C GLN A 64 -12.10 -0.62 7.84
N PHE A 65 -11.74 -1.70 8.54
CA PHE A 65 -12.03 -1.86 9.96
C PHE A 65 -11.50 -0.68 10.79
N ALA A 66 -10.25 -0.24 10.54
CA ALA A 66 -9.68 0.93 11.20
C ALA A 66 -10.46 2.22 10.88
N THR A 67 -10.92 2.38 9.64
CA THR A 67 -11.75 3.50 9.22
C THR A 67 -13.09 3.52 9.95
N ASP A 68 -13.75 2.37 10.07
CA ASP A 68 -15.06 2.22 10.72
C ASP A 68 -14.98 2.41 12.23
N ALA A 69 -13.89 1.95 12.85
CA ALA A 69 -13.63 2.07 14.29
C ALA A 69 -13.16 3.47 14.72
N ALA A 70 -12.83 4.36 13.80
CA ALA A 70 -12.32 5.70 14.09
C ALA A 70 -13.37 6.56 14.80
N ALA A 71 -12.93 7.43 15.74
CA ALA A 71 -13.82 8.34 16.46
C ALA A 71 -14.28 9.54 15.62
N HIS A 72 -13.55 9.90 14.57
CA HIS A 72 -13.81 11.10 13.76
C HIS A 72 -14.07 10.75 12.29
N ASP A 73 -14.71 11.68 11.56
CA ASP A 73 -15.06 11.47 10.15
C ASP A 73 -13.89 11.66 9.19
N TRP A 74 -12.88 12.43 9.57
CA TRP A 74 -11.66 12.55 8.81
C TRP A 74 -10.66 11.48 9.22
N ILE A 75 -10.27 10.66 8.27
CA ILE A 75 -9.33 9.56 8.46
C ILE A 75 -8.01 9.93 7.79
N PHE A 76 -6.94 9.90 8.56
CA PHE A 76 -5.59 9.90 8.03
C PHE A 76 -5.00 8.48 8.16
N SER A 77 -4.93 7.75 7.06
CA SER A 77 -4.47 6.36 7.06
C SER A 77 -2.95 6.29 6.93
N LEU A 78 -2.32 5.56 7.84
CA LEU A 78 -0.87 5.37 7.95
C LEU A 78 -0.55 3.88 8.13
N ASP A 79 0.55 3.42 7.54
CA ASP A 79 1.13 2.12 7.85
C ASP A 79 2.17 2.31 8.98
N ALA A 80 2.41 1.29 9.80
CA ALA A 80 3.28 1.41 11.00
C ALA A 80 4.76 1.74 10.66
N ASP A 81 5.18 1.48 9.41
CA ASP A 81 6.51 1.81 8.87
C ASP A 81 6.56 3.15 8.12
N GLU A 82 5.48 3.96 8.22
CA GLU A 82 5.39 5.30 7.62
C GLU A 82 5.45 6.39 8.69
N ARG A 83 5.91 7.59 8.30
CA ARG A 83 6.00 8.79 9.16
C ARG A 83 5.62 10.03 8.36
N VAL A 84 4.90 10.95 9.01
CA VAL A 84 4.53 12.24 8.41
C VAL A 84 5.74 13.17 8.38
N SER A 85 6.07 13.76 7.23
CA SER A 85 7.12 14.77 7.16
C SER A 85 6.64 16.11 7.78
N PRO A 86 7.57 16.98 8.25
CA PRO A 86 7.21 18.29 8.76
C PRO A 86 6.41 19.14 7.77
N GLU A 87 6.72 19.05 6.47
CA GLU A 87 6.02 19.78 5.41
C GLU A 87 4.58 19.27 5.25
N LEU A 88 4.37 17.94 5.33
CA LEU A 88 3.03 17.36 5.27
C LEU A 88 2.22 17.72 6.51
N GLN A 89 2.84 17.68 7.68
CA GLN A 89 2.19 18.12 8.92
C GLN A 89 1.73 19.58 8.83
N ALA A 90 2.58 20.47 8.32
CA ALA A 90 2.23 21.88 8.12
C ALA A 90 1.08 22.04 7.12
N ALA A 91 1.07 21.27 6.02
CA ALA A 91 -0.02 21.29 5.05
C ALA A 91 -1.36 20.84 5.68
N ILE A 92 -1.36 19.78 6.49
CA ILE A 92 -2.55 19.30 7.20
C ILE A 92 -3.01 20.33 8.25
N ALA A 93 -2.09 20.97 8.96
CA ALA A 93 -2.42 22.02 9.92
C ALA A 93 -3.11 23.23 9.22
N GLY A 94 -2.68 23.57 8.00
CA GLY A 94 -3.34 24.57 7.17
C GLY A 94 -4.80 24.22 6.85
N LEU A 95 -5.11 22.97 6.54
CA LEU A 95 -6.49 22.51 6.33
C LEU A 95 -7.36 22.64 7.58
N ARG A 96 -6.81 22.35 8.76
CA ARG A 96 -7.55 22.48 10.03
C ARG A 96 -7.97 23.91 10.34
N SER A 97 -7.24 24.89 9.80
CA SER A 97 -7.51 26.32 9.95
C SER A 97 -8.41 26.87 8.85
N ALA A 98 -8.69 26.10 7.80
CA ALA A 98 -9.53 26.51 6.68
C ALA A 98 -11.03 26.37 7.01
N ASN A 99 -11.87 27.06 6.25
CA ASN A 99 -13.32 26.88 6.34
C ASN A 99 -13.72 25.51 5.78
N ASP A 100 -14.60 24.77 6.48
CA ASP A 100 -15.05 23.44 6.10
C ASP A 100 -15.62 23.36 4.66
N GLU A 101 -16.26 24.41 4.17
CA GLU A 101 -16.79 24.48 2.80
C GLU A 101 -15.71 24.54 1.72
N SER A 102 -14.50 24.99 2.07
CA SER A 102 -13.36 25.05 1.14
C SER A 102 -12.60 23.74 1.04
N LEU A 103 -12.80 22.82 1.98
CA LEU A 103 -12.08 21.54 2.03
C LEU A 103 -12.54 20.62 0.90
N ALA A 104 -11.58 19.92 0.28
CA ALA A 104 -11.87 18.76 -0.56
C ALA A 104 -12.34 17.56 0.31
N ASP A 105 -12.92 16.55 -0.30
CA ASP A 105 -13.40 15.35 0.41
C ASP A 105 -12.27 14.35 0.68
N GLY A 106 -11.15 14.50 -0.04
CA GLY A 106 -9.96 13.69 0.15
C GLY A 106 -8.69 14.34 -0.39
N TYR A 107 -7.55 13.90 0.14
CA TYR A 107 -6.25 14.44 -0.20
C TYR A 107 -5.25 13.32 -0.46
N ARG A 108 -4.57 13.40 -1.63
CA ARG A 108 -3.44 12.55 -1.96
C ARG A 108 -2.17 13.10 -1.37
N VAL A 109 -1.33 12.19 -0.89
CA VAL A 109 -0.01 12.48 -0.32
C VAL A 109 1.03 11.68 -1.08
N ALA A 110 2.19 12.25 -1.37
CA ALA A 110 3.30 11.53 -1.96
C ALA A 110 3.97 10.65 -0.91
N ARG A 111 4.15 9.36 -1.21
CA ARG A 111 4.90 8.43 -0.37
C ARG A 111 6.32 8.33 -0.91
N ARG A 112 7.30 8.50 -0.02
CA ARG A 112 8.72 8.51 -0.35
C ARG A 112 9.43 7.37 0.36
N ALA A 113 9.91 6.40 -0.38
CA ALA A 113 10.56 5.22 0.17
C ALA A 113 12.02 5.49 0.56
N PHE A 114 12.41 5.03 1.76
CA PHE A 114 13.81 4.91 2.17
C PHE A 114 14.30 3.51 1.84
N TYR A 115 15.36 3.41 1.02
CA TYR A 115 15.87 2.13 0.56
C TYR A 115 17.39 2.17 0.40
N MET A 116 18.08 1.16 0.93
CA MET A 116 19.55 1.07 0.88
C MET A 116 20.26 2.36 1.34
N GLY A 117 19.81 2.93 2.47
CA GLY A 117 20.43 4.09 3.11
C GLY A 117 20.12 5.44 2.45
N ARG A 118 19.14 5.53 1.54
CA ARG A 118 18.79 6.78 0.86
C ARG A 118 17.31 6.90 0.52
N TRP A 119 16.84 8.13 0.38
CA TRP A 119 15.53 8.44 -0.15
C TRP A 119 15.50 8.26 -1.67
N ILE A 120 14.57 7.42 -2.16
CA ILE A 120 14.42 7.14 -3.58
C ILE A 120 13.68 8.30 -4.27
N ARG A 121 14.15 8.65 -5.49
CA ARG A 121 13.62 9.76 -6.30
C ARG A 121 13.12 9.33 -7.67
N GLY A 122 13.43 8.10 -8.09
CA GLY A 122 13.13 7.61 -9.43
C GLY A 122 12.58 6.18 -9.43
N GLY A 123 12.76 5.49 -10.54
CA GLY A 123 12.37 4.08 -10.69
C GLY A 123 10.86 3.81 -10.66
N GLY A 124 10.05 4.86 -10.54
CA GLY A 124 8.61 4.77 -10.35
C GLY A 124 8.18 4.58 -8.90
N TRP A 125 9.10 4.76 -7.95
CA TRP A 125 8.85 4.73 -6.53
C TRP A 125 8.52 6.11 -5.96
N TYR A 126 8.80 7.18 -6.70
CA TYR A 126 8.47 8.54 -6.30
C TYR A 126 8.14 9.42 -7.53
N PRO A 127 7.13 10.31 -7.41
CA PRO A 127 6.14 10.39 -6.34
C PRO A 127 5.10 9.27 -6.47
N ASP A 128 4.94 8.47 -5.39
CA ASP A 128 3.86 7.50 -5.26
C ASP A 128 2.69 8.15 -4.51
N ARG A 129 1.73 8.74 -5.26
CA ARG A 129 0.63 9.48 -4.66
C ARG A 129 -0.51 8.57 -4.24
N GLN A 130 -0.74 8.51 -2.93
CA GLN A 130 -1.79 7.72 -2.30
C GLN A 130 -2.84 8.64 -1.66
N LEU A 131 -4.13 8.27 -1.73
CA LEU A 131 -5.18 8.94 -0.96
C LEU A 131 -5.04 8.52 0.51
N ARG A 132 -4.64 9.45 1.36
CA ARG A 132 -4.30 9.15 2.76
C ARG A 132 -5.14 9.93 3.77
N LEU A 133 -5.66 11.11 3.40
CA LEU A 133 -6.57 11.88 4.24
C LEU A 133 -7.90 11.99 3.50
N PHE A 134 -8.99 11.51 4.12
CA PHE A 134 -10.31 11.49 3.47
C PHE A 134 -11.45 11.46 4.49
N LYS A 135 -12.64 11.92 4.08
CA LYS A 135 -13.88 11.74 4.83
C LYS A 135 -14.37 10.30 4.66
N ARG A 136 -14.54 9.54 5.75
CA ARG A 136 -15.06 8.17 5.71
C ARG A 136 -16.49 8.08 5.16
N THR A 137 -17.25 9.18 5.23
CA THR A 137 -18.61 9.27 4.67
C THR A 137 -18.61 9.39 3.14
N ARG A 138 -17.45 9.65 2.52
CA ARG A 138 -17.26 9.87 1.09
C ARG A 138 -16.30 8.90 0.43
N GLY A 139 -15.70 7.99 1.22
CA GLY A 139 -14.71 7.04 0.71
C GLY A 139 -14.65 5.75 1.51
N HIS A 140 -14.33 4.65 0.81
CA HIS A 140 -14.16 3.32 1.39
C HIS A 140 -12.98 2.60 0.76
N TRP A 141 -12.40 1.62 1.46
CA TRP A 141 -11.30 0.81 0.92
C TRP A 141 -11.81 -0.20 -0.11
N ARG A 142 -11.22 -0.20 -1.30
CA ARG A 142 -11.50 -1.19 -2.34
C ARG A 142 -11.00 -2.56 -1.91
N GLU A 143 -11.80 -3.58 -2.09
CA GLU A 143 -11.40 -4.96 -1.85
C GLU A 143 -10.38 -5.40 -2.91
N ARG A 144 -9.10 -5.50 -2.51
CA ARG A 144 -8.00 -5.95 -3.35
C ARG A 144 -7.01 -6.76 -2.53
N LEU A 145 -6.35 -7.74 -3.19
CA LEU A 145 -5.31 -8.56 -2.56
C LEU A 145 -4.02 -7.77 -2.35
N ILE A 146 -3.73 -6.84 -3.26
CA ILE A 146 -2.57 -5.94 -3.25
C ILE A 146 -2.96 -4.59 -3.84
N HIS A 147 -2.14 -3.56 -3.56
CA HIS A 147 -2.38 -2.19 -4.01
C HIS A 147 -3.74 -1.68 -3.58
N GLU A 148 -4.01 -1.85 -2.27
CA GLU A 148 -5.19 -1.30 -1.64
C GLU A 148 -5.29 0.20 -1.91
N SER A 149 -6.49 0.67 -2.15
CA SER A 149 -6.76 2.08 -2.43
C SER A 149 -8.14 2.45 -1.93
N VAL A 150 -8.30 3.71 -1.53
CA VAL A 150 -9.60 4.27 -1.20
C VAL A 150 -10.34 4.59 -2.49
N ALA A 151 -11.58 4.11 -2.62
CA ALA A 151 -12.54 4.61 -3.60
C ALA A 151 -13.29 5.79 -2.98
N MET A 152 -13.38 6.88 -3.69
CA MET A 152 -14.22 8.02 -3.33
C MET A 152 -15.49 7.99 -4.17
N ASP A 153 -16.55 8.65 -3.68
CA ASP A 153 -17.76 8.89 -4.45
C ASP A 153 -17.44 9.61 -5.76
N GLU A 154 -18.27 9.44 -6.80
CA GLU A 154 -18.01 9.99 -8.15
C GLU A 154 -17.90 11.52 -8.17
N ASP A 155 -18.67 12.21 -7.33
CA ASP A 155 -18.70 13.67 -7.18
C ASP A 155 -17.71 14.21 -6.14
N ALA A 156 -16.94 13.34 -5.47
CA ALA A 156 -16.00 13.74 -4.43
C ALA A 156 -14.81 14.51 -4.98
N ARG A 157 -14.55 15.66 -4.38
CA ARG A 157 -13.38 16.49 -4.72
C ARG A 157 -12.13 15.94 -4.03
N VAL A 158 -11.10 15.65 -4.83
CA VAL A 158 -9.82 15.11 -4.33
C VAL A 158 -8.67 16.01 -4.77
N GLU A 159 -7.89 16.49 -3.81
CA GLU A 159 -6.72 17.34 -4.03
C GLU A 159 -5.41 16.65 -3.64
N THR A 160 -4.28 17.32 -3.83
CA THR A 160 -2.96 16.81 -3.43
C THR A 160 -2.33 17.75 -2.42
N LEU A 161 -1.82 17.22 -1.31
CA LEU A 161 -1.07 17.97 -0.31
C LEU A 161 0.42 18.00 -0.64
N ASN A 162 1.07 19.07 -0.21
CA ASN A 162 2.52 19.18 -0.20
C ASN A 162 3.10 18.40 0.98
N GLY A 163 4.34 17.90 0.80
CA GLY A 163 5.01 17.07 1.78
C GLY A 163 4.87 15.58 1.51
N ASP A 164 5.60 14.78 2.27
CA ASP A 164 5.76 13.36 2.01
C ASP A 164 5.34 12.50 3.21
N LEU A 165 4.81 11.31 2.94
CA LEU A 165 4.87 10.18 3.85
C LEU A 165 6.22 9.49 3.66
N LEU A 166 7.03 9.49 4.71
CA LEU A 166 8.34 8.88 4.76
C LEU A 166 8.17 7.39 5.09
N HIS A 167 8.47 6.51 4.13
CA HIS A 167 8.19 5.09 4.20
C HIS A 167 9.48 4.28 4.35
N TYR A 168 9.67 3.61 5.48
CA TYR A 168 10.84 2.81 5.83
C TYR A 168 10.60 1.32 5.54
N THR A 169 10.24 1.01 4.30
CA THR A 169 9.61 -0.24 3.88
C THR A 169 10.51 -1.47 3.85
N ILE A 170 11.78 -1.33 3.45
CA ILE A 170 12.65 -2.47 3.14
C ILE A 170 14.05 -2.20 3.69
N ARG A 171 14.51 -3.07 4.58
CA ARG A 171 15.82 -2.94 5.24
C ARG A 171 16.97 -3.23 4.28
N ASP A 172 16.85 -4.32 3.52
CA ASP A 172 17.90 -4.79 2.62
C ASP A 172 17.38 -5.49 1.37
N SER A 173 18.30 -5.87 0.48
CA SER A 173 17.96 -6.53 -0.78
C SER A 173 17.47 -7.96 -0.62
N ALA A 174 17.85 -8.67 0.45
CA ALA A 174 17.41 -10.04 0.69
C ALA A 174 15.94 -10.05 1.12
N GLN A 175 15.55 -9.16 2.04
CA GLN A 175 14.17 -8.95 2.43
C GLN A 175 13.31 -8.56 1.20
N HIS A 176 13.80 -7.64 0.36
CA HIS A 176 13.09 -7.23 -0.86
C HIS A 176 12.85 -8.42 -1.80
N GLN A 177 13.87 -9.24 -2.03
CA GLN A 177 13.75 -10.44 -2.85
C GLN A 177 12.71 -11.40 -2.28
N HIS A 178 12.79 -11.68 -0.97
CA HIS A 178 11.86 -12.55 -0.27
C HIS A 178 10.40 -12.06 -0.42
N MET A 179 10.16 -10.77 -0.18
CA MET A 179 8.82 -10.18 -0.34
C MET A 179 8.28 -10.31 -1.77
N ILE A 180 9.12 -10.14 -2.78
CA ILE A 180 8.72 -10.33 -4.19
C ILE A 180 8.30 -11.77 -4.44
N GLU A 181 9.08 -12.74 -3.96
CA GLU A 181 8.89 -14.16 -4.25
C GLU A 181 7.69 -14.76 -3.50
N THR A 182 7.54 -14.40 -2.23
CA THR A 182 6.53 -15.01 -1.35
C THR A 182 5.22 -14.25 -1.29
N ARG A 183 5.22 -12.95 -1.61
CA ARG A 183 4.05 -12.10 -1.41
C ARG A 183 3.62 -11.36 -2.67
N TYR A 184 4.46 -10.45 -3.20
CA TYR A 184 4.00 -9.52 -4.24
C TYR A 184 3.75 -10.18 -5.58
N ALA A 185 4.61 -11.11 -6.03
CA ALA A 185 4.40 -11.75 -7.32
C ALA A 185 3.24 -12.76 -7.27
N PRO A 186 3.10 -13.63 -6.26
CA PRO A 186 1.93 -14.52 -6.14
C PRO A 186 0.61 -13.78 -6.03
N LEU A 187 0.48 -12.83 -5.10
CA LEU A 187 -0.75 -12.06 -4.93
C LEU A 187 -1.08 -11.21 -6.16
N GLY A 188 -0.05 -10.65 -6.81
CA GLY A 188 -0.21 -9.89 -8.05
C GLY A 188 -0.70 -10.74 -9.21
N ALA A 189 -0.24 -11.98 -9.33
CA ALA A 189 -0.72 -12.93 -10.33
C ALA A 189 -2.18 -13.35 -10.06
N GLN A 190 -2.52 -13.64 -8.79
CA GLN A 190 -3.89 -13.94 -8.40
C GLN A 190 -4.85 -12.77 -8.66
N GLN A 191 -4.43 -11.54 -8.35
CA GLN A 191 -5.24 -10.37 -8.65
C GLN A 191 -5.45 -10.20 -10.15
N MET A 192 -4.40 -10.39 -10.96
CA MET A 192 -4.52 -10.35 -12.42
C MET A 192 -5.50 -11.40 -12.95
N LEU A 193 -5.49 -12.62 -12.39
CA LEU A 193 -6.41 -13.69 -12.75
C LEU A 193 -7.86 -13.33 -12.40
N ARG A 194 -8.10 -12.81 -11.18
CA ARG A 194 -9.42 -12.30 -10.75
C ARG A 194 -9.94 -11.15 -11.66
N ASP A 195 -9.04 -10.30 -12.12
CA ASP A 195 -9.34 -9.21 -13.06
C ASP A 195 -9.57 -9.72 -14.51
N GLY A 196 -9.62 -11.05 -14.73
CA GLY A 196 -9.80 -11.69 -16.05
C GLY A 196 -8.60 -11.56 -16.98
N ARG A 197 -7.45 -11.09 -16.48
CA ARG A 197 -6.24 -10.93 -17.30
C ARG A 197 -5.58 -12.27 -17.58
N ARG A 198 -5.08 -12.43 -18.82
CA ARG A 198 -4.32 -13.61 -19.25
C ARG A 198 -2.91 -13.20 -19.66
N THR A 199 -2.02 -14.18 -19.78
CA THR A 199 -0.64 -13.99 -20.22
C THR A 199 -0.18 -15.07 -21.16
N SER A 200 0.88 -14.82 -21.93
CA SER A 200 1.49 -15.76 -22.86
C SER A 200 2.97 -15.96 -22.54
N ARG A 201 3.58 -17.02 -23.12
CA ARG A 201 5.01 -17.28 -23.00
C ARG A 201 5.87 -16.11 -23.49
N LEU A 202 5.44 -15.43 -24.56
CA LEU A 202 6.12 -14.24 -25.05
C LEU A 202 6.10 -13.11 -24.03
N GLN A 203 4.95 -12.86 -23.40
CA GLN A 203 4.83 -11.83 -22.35
C GLN A 203 5.70 -12.14 -21.14
N ILE A 204 5.86 -13.40 -20.73
CA ILE A 204 6.79 -13.78 -19.64
C ILE A 204 8.21 -13.33 -19.96
N ASN A 205 8.68 -13.61 -21.19
CA ASN A 205 10.06 -13.29 -21.61
C ASN A 205 10.30 -11.79 -21.75
N VAL A 206 9.28 -11.02 -22.15
CA VAL A 206 9.41 -9.57 -22.40
C VAL A 206 9.14 -8.75 -21.13
N ALA A 207 8.30 -9.24 -20.22
CA ALA A 207 7.87 -8.47 -19.04
C ALA A 207 9.03 -7.99 -18.15
N GLY A 208 10.01 -8.84 -17.91
CA GLY A 208 11.20 -8.51 -17.11
C GLY A 208 12.03 -7.39 -17.76
N PRO A 209 12.59 -7.59 -18.97
CA PRO A 209 13.33 -6.54 -19.68
C PRO A 209 12.57 -5.23 -19.82
N ALA A 210 11.28 -5.28 -20.17
CA ALA A 210 10.44 -4.08 -20.29
C ALA A 210 10.28 -3.35 -18.94
N ALA A 211 10.10 -4.08 -17.83
CA ALA A 211 10.02 -3.50 -16.50
C ALA A 211 11.35 -2.86 -16.07
N PHE A 212 12.49 -3.49 -16.40
CA PHE A 212 13.81 -2.91 -16.16
C PHE A 212 13.99 -1.58 -16.87
N VAL A 213 13.81 -1.56 -18.19
CA VAL A 213 13.95 -0.34 -19.02
C VAL A 213 13.01 0.76 -18.52
N ARG A 214 11.75 0.40 -18.27
CA ARG A 214 10.77 1.36 -17.73
C ARG A 214 11.20 1.95 -16.38
N SER A 215 11.67 1.12 -15.44
CA SER A 215 12.09 1.57 -14.12
C SER A 215 13.40 2.35 -14.16
N PHE A 216 14.44 1.78 -14.76
CA PHE A 216 15.78 2.36 -14.73
C PHE A 216 15.93 3.56 -15.65
N VAL A 217 15.44 3.45 -16.90
CA VAL A 217 15.62 4.48 -17.93
C VAL A 217 14.45 5.47 -17.91
N LEU A 218 13.22 5.01 -18.24
CA LEU A 218 12.10 5.91 -18.50
C LEU A 218 11.61 6.63 -17.23
N LYS A 219 11.65 5.95 -16.07
CA LYS A 219 11.27 6.54 -14.78
C LYS A 219 12.46 7.07 -13.97
N GLY A 220 13.60 7.23 -14.59
CA GLY A 220 14.77 7.91 -14.00
C GLY A 220 15.41 7.19 -12.82
N GLY A 221 15.27 5.86 -12.70
CA GLY A 221 15.90 5.06 -11.64
C GLY A 221 17.42 5.20 -11.58
N TRP A 222 18.07 5.51 -12.72
CA TRP A 222 19.51 5.79 -12.79
C TRP A 222 19.97 6.93 -11.87
N ARG A 223 19.07 7.88 -11.52
CA ARG A 223 19.36 8.99 -10.59
C ARG A 223 19.64 8.52 -9.16
N ASP A 224 19.15 7.34 -8.82
CA ASP A 224 19.32 6.72 -7.51
C ASP A 224 20.54 5.78 -7.46
N GLY A 225 21.40 5.78 -8.50
CA GLY A 225 22.65 5.04 -8.55
C GLY A 225 22.46 3.54 -8.32
N ARG A 226 23.23 2.95 -7.38
CA ARG A 226 23.16 1.50 -7.06
C ARG A 226 21.78 1.08 -6.54
N ALA A 227 21.12 1.91 -5.73
CA ALA A 227 19.78 1.61 -5.25
C ALA A 227 18.78 1.56 -6.41
N GLY A 228 18.81 2.52 -7.33
CA GLY A 228 17.94 2.53 -8.50
C GLY A 228 18.18 1.35 -9.45
N LEU A 229 19.45 0.95 -9.65
CA LEU A 229 19.78 -0.26 -10.41
C LEU A 229 19.19 -1.52 -9.75
N THR A 230 19.33 -1.64 -8.43
CA THR A 230 18.76 -2.75 -7.64
C THR A 230 17.25 -2.78 -7.75
N ILE A 231 16.58 -1.64 -7.58
CA ILE A 231 15.13 -1.51 -7.76
C ILE A 231 14.70 -1.96 -9.15
N ALA A 232 15.40 -1.53 -10.20
CA ALA A 232 15.07 -1.92 -11.58
C ALA A 232 15.24 -3.42 -11.84
N ARG A 233 16.28 -4.05 -11.26
CA ARG A 233 16.46 -5.51 -11.31
C ARG A 233 15.33 -6.25 -10.61
N PHE A 234 14.92 -5.78 -9.44
CA PHE A 234 13.79 -6.36 -8.70
C PHE A 234 12.45 -6.12 -9.42
N ALA A 235 12.25 -4.97 -10.03
CA ALA A 235 11.08 -4.72 -10.88
C ALA A 235 11.01 -5.70 -12.06
N ALA A 236 12.15 -5.99 -12.69
CA ALA A 236 12.25 -7.00 -13.76
C ALA A 236 11.91 -8.41 -13.25
N ARG A 237 12.52 -8.83 -12.11
CA ARG A 237 12.26 -10.13 -11.50
C ARG A 237 10.79 -10.29 -11.10
N HIS A 238 10.22 -9.27 -10.43
CA HIS A 238 8.81 -9.25 -10.06
C HIS A 238 7.88 -9.40 -11.28
N ALA A 239 8.14 -8.65 -12.35
CA ALA A 239 7.32 -8.72 -13.56
C ALA A 239 7.38 -10.11 -14.21
N ALA A 240 8.58 -10.67 -14.39
CA ALA A 240 8.76 -12.00 -14.98
C ALA A 240 8.11 -13.09 -14.11
N LEU A 241 8.35 -13.08 -12.79
CA LEU A 241 7.81 -14.07 -11.87
C LEU A 241 6.27 -14.00 -11.80
N LYS A 242 5.71 -12.79 -11.70
CA LYS A 242 4.27 -12.59 -11.69
C LYS A 242 3.58 -13.13 -12.95
N HIS A 243 4.13 -12.86 -14.14
CA HIS A 243 3.59 -13.42 -15.39
C HIS A 243 3.77 -14.94 -15.46
N SER A 244 4.88 -15.48 -14.95
CA SER A 244 5.09 -16.93 -14.89
C SER A 244 4.05 -17.63 -14.02
N ILE A 245 3.78 -17.09 -12.83
CA ILE A 245 2.75 -17.61 -11.92
C ILE A 245 1.36 -17.49 -12.55
N LEU A 246 1.04 -16.35 -13.17
CA LEU A 246 -0.23 -16.17 -13.86
C LEU A 246 -0.42 -17.20 -14.97
N TYR A 247 0.64 -17.51 -15.72
CA TYR A 247 0.59 -18.53 -16.78
C TYR A 247 0.29 -19.93 -16.21
N GLN A 248 0.87 -20.28 -15.06
CA GLN A 248 0.58 -21.54 -14.38
C GLN A 248 -0.87 -21.60 -13.88
N LEU A 249 -1.35 -20.52 -13.25
CA LEU A 249 -2.72 -20.45 -12.73
C LEU A 249 -3.76 -20.58 -13.84
N GLN A 250 -3.60 -19.86 -14.94
CA GLN A 250 -4.56 -19.91 -16.07
C GLN A 250 -4.61 -21.28 -16.77
N ASN A 251 -3.48 -22.02 -16.80
CA ASN A 251 -3.44 -23.36 -17.37
C ASN A 251 -4.16 -24.38 -16.46
N ARG A 252 -3.99 -24.28 -15.13
CA ARG A 252 -4.73 -25.11 -14.17
C ARG A 252 -6.24 -24.91 -14.28
N GLU A 253 -6.72 -23.65 -14.35
CA GLU A 253 -8.15 -23.39 -14.57
C GLU A 253 -8.68 -24.03 -15.87
N SER A 254 -7.85 -24.04 -16.93
CA SER A 254 -8.23 -24.63 -18.21
C SER A 254 -8.28 -26.15 -18.16
N GLU A 255 -7.37 -26.79 -17.40
CA GLU A 255 -7.35 -28.24 -17.18
C GLU A 255 -8.57 -28.68 -16.35
N GLU A 256 -8.85 -28.01 -15.23
CA GLU A 256 -10.00 -28.28 -14.36
C GLU A 256 -11.33 -28.10 -15.11
N ALA A 257 -11.44 -27.08 -15.96
CA ALA A 257 -12.61 -26.85 -16.79
C ALA A 257 -12.81 -27.95 -17.87
N SER A 258 -11.74 -28.58 -18.33
CA SER A 258 -11.80 -29.66 -19.32
C SER A 258 -12.14 -31.03 -18.70
N GLU A 259 -11.84 -31.22 -17.39
CA GLU A 259 -12.10 -32.44 -16.65
C GLU A 259 -13.54 -32.49 -16.06
N THR A 260 -14.26 -31.38 -16.03
CA THR A 260 -15.63 -31.35 -15.53
C THR A 260 -16.57 -31.97 -16.60
N PRO A 261 -17.20 -33.15 -16.37
CA PRO A 261 -18.07 -33.78 -17.38
C PRO A 261 -19.27 -32.88 -17.67
N SER A 262 -19.61 -32.74 -18.95
CA SER A 262 -20.83 -32.03 -19.38
C SER A 262 -22.05 -32.66 -18.68
N PRO A 263 -22.90 -31.88 -17.98
CA PRO A 263 -24.12 -32.39 -17.33
C PRO A 263 -25.18 -32.88 -18.33
N PHE A 264 -24.91 -32.80 -19.64
CA PHE A 264 -25.76 -33.31 -20.72
C PHE A 264 -25.10 -34.51 -21.41
N GLY A 265 -24.88 -35.59 -20.65
CA GLY A 265 -24.67 -36.92 -21.19
C GLY A 265 -25.96 -37.44 -21.80
N ARG A 266 -25.87 -37.76 -23.06
CA ARG A 266 -26.95 -38.23 -23.96
C ARG A 266 -27.88 -39.24 -23.28
N GLY A 267 -29.16 -38.88 -23.22
CA GLY A 267 -30.28 -39.81 -23.21
C GLY A 267 -30.77 -40.02 -24.66
#